data_f790f83e96eec482511c8a8cde5fcf97
#
_entry.id   f790f83e96eec482511c8a8cde5fcf97
#
_cell.length_a   1.000
_cell.length_b   1.000
_cell.length_c   1.000
_cell.angle_alpha   90.00
_cell.angle_beta   90.00
_cell.angle_gamma   90.00
#
_symmetry.space_group_name_H-M   'P 1'
#
loop_
_entity.id
_entity.type
_entity.pdbx_description
1 polymer ?
#
loop_
_entity_poly.entity_id
_entity_poly.type
_entity_poly.pdbx_seq_one_letter_code
_entity_poly.pdbx_strand_id
1 'polypeptide(L)'
;MIDILVKDVMIPISRYVTVKKNDTLIDVVQALDSARKSEAEHAHRDAIVVDDIGEFAGKVTMIDIFRALEPNYRKVDEKKSMGALTQLFVDKAVKDFNLWMEPMQDVCSRGAHKYVSEVMHVPDAADLVKSGDSIELALHKYVMGVHQPLIVRDGDAVTGVLRFGDVFEVTRRAMLSCPIN
;
A
#
# COMPACT_ATOMS: atom_id res chain seq x y z
N MET A 1 -6.28 -23.91 -15.91
CA MET A 1 -6.01 -22.51 -15.61
C MET A 1 -7.33 -21.95 -15.07
N ILE A 2 -7.33 -21.37 -13.88
CA ILE A 2 -8.57 -20.82 -13.32
C ILE A 2 -8.68 -19.43 -13.93
N ASP A 3 -9.68 -19.18 -14.81
CA ASP A 3 -9.91 -17.88 -15.45
C ASP A 3 -10.47 -16.88 -14.44
N ILE A 4 -9.66 -16.52 -13.42
CA ILE A 4 -10.02 -15.50 -12.45
C ILE A 4 -9.47 -14.16 -12.92
N LEU A 5 -10.35 -13.18 -13.04
CA LEU A 5 -10.01 -11.82 -13.41
C LEU A 5 -9.85 -10.94 -12.17
N VAL A 6 -9.14 -9.84 -12.32
CA VAL A 6 -8.95 -8.84 -11.27
C VAL A 6 -10.27 -8.39 -10.67
N LYS A 7 -11.30 -8.16 -11.49
CA LYS A 7 -12.65 -7.75 -11.04
C LYS A 7 -13.33 -8.73 -10.07
N ASP A 8 -12.96 -10.02 -10.14
CA ASP A 8 -13.58 -11.07 -9.31
C ASP A 8 -12.98 -11.09 -7.89
N VAL A 9 -11.84 -10.40 -7.70
CA VAL A 9 -11.05 -10.41 -6.46
C VAL A 9 -10.89 -9.02 -5.84
N MET A 10 -10.92 -7.96 -6.67
CA MET A 10 -10.74 -6.58 -6.21
C MET A 10 -11.81 -6.14 -5.23
N ILE A 11 -11.46 -5.22 -4.37
CA ILE A 11 -12.41 -4.48 -3.54
C ILE A 11 -12.87 -3.25 -4.31
N PRO A 12 -14.17 -3.07 -4.54
CA PRO A 12 -14.70 -1.86 -5.19
C PRO A 12 -14.28 -0.60 -4.45
N ILE A 13 -13.96 0.47 -5.18
CA ILE A 13 -13.48 1.73 -4.59
C ILE A 13 -14.48 2.32 -3.57
N SER A 14 -15.78 2.14 -3.81
CA SER A 14 -16.84 2.60 -2.90
C SER A 14 -16.85 1.93 -1.52
N ARG A 15 -16.17 0.80 -1.38
CA ARG A 15 -16.00 0.04 -0.12
C ARG A 15 -14.64 0.21 0.50
N TYR A 16 -13.76 0.99 -0.12
CA TYR A 16 -12.39 1.18 0.37
C TYR A 16 -12.27 2.41 1.26
N VAL A 17 -11.35 2.37 2.23
CA VAL A 17 -11.04 3.53 3.07
C VAL A 17 -10.50 4.66 2.20
N THR A 18 -11.15 5.82 2.29
CA THR A 18 -10.79 7.00 1.49
C THR A 18 -10.52 8.17 2.41
N VAL A 19 -9.46 8.92 2.12
CA VAL A 19 -9.05 10.13 2.83
C VAL A 19 -8.73 11.25 1.82
N LYS A 20 -8.69 12.49 2.27
CA LYS A 20 -8.39 13.64 1.42
C LYS A 20 -6.92 14.03 1.47
N LYS A 21 -6.43 14.68 0.42
CA LYS A 21 -5.06 15.24 0.38
C LYS A 21 -4.73 16.15 1.56
N ASN A 22 -5.74 16.91 2.02
CA ASN A 22 -5.59 17.90 3.09
C ASN A 22 -5.84 17.32 4.48
N ASP A 23 -6.20 16.04 4.59
CA ASP A 23 -6.25 15.35 5.87
C ASP A 23 -4.83 15.16 6.42
N THR A 24 -4.74 14.92 7.72
CA THR A 24 -3.47 14.64 8.38
C THR A 24 -3.22 13.14 8.52
N LEU A 25 -2.00 12.75 8.85
CA LEU A 25 -1.66 11.35 9.05
C LEU A 25 -2.45 10.71 10.21
N ILE A 26 -2.79 11.48 11.24
CA ILE A 26 -3.64 10.97 12.32
C ILE A 26 -5.07 10.69 11.84
N ASP A 27 -5.59 11.50 10.91
CA ASP A 27 -6.91 11.26 10.33
C ASP A 27 -6.93 9.95 9.53
N VAL A 28 -5.84 9.64 8.78
CA VAL A 28 -5.66 8.36 8.09
C VAL A 28 -5.71 7.19 9.08
N VAL A 29 -4.94 7.27 10.17
CA VAL A 29 -4.87 6.20 11.17
C VAL A 29 -6.23 5.99 11.84
N GLN A 30 -6.97 7.08 12.14
CA GLN A 30 -8.32 7.01 12.71
C GLN A 30 -9.32 6.40 11.73
N ALA A 31 -9.25 6.75 10.43
CA ALA A 31 -10.09 6.16 9.40
C ALA A 31 -9.86 4.65 9.27
N LEU A 32 -8.59 4.22 9.25
CA LEU A 32 -8.21 2.82 9.22
C LEU A 32 -8.66 2.05 10.48
N ASP A 33 -8.53 2.65 11.67
CA ASP A 33 -9.00 2.02 12.93
C ASP A 33 -10.51 1.88 12.98
N SER A 34 -11.24 2.88 12.47
CA SER A 34 -12.70 2.85 12.37
C SER A 34 -13.18 1.75 11.41
N ALA A 35 -12.55 1.64 10.24
CA ALA A 35 -12.85 0.59 9.27
C ALA A 35 -12.56 -0.81 9.85
N ARG A 36 -11.47 -0.97 10.59
CA ARG A 36 -11.12 -2.24 11.24
C ARG A 36 -12.18 -2.68 12.28
N LYS A 37 -12.77 -1.74 12.97
CA LYS A 37 -13.83 -2.03 13.98
C LYS A 37 -15.16 -2.45 13.34
N SER A 38 -15.44 -1.93 12.14
CA SER A 38 -16.69 -2.23 11.42
C SER A 38 -16.62 -3.50 10.57
N GLU A 39 -15.45 -3.81 9.99
CA GLU A 39 -15.24 -4.96 9.09
C GLU A 39 -13.96 -5.73 9.48
N ALA A 40 -13.99 -6.45 10.61
CA ALA A 40 -12.80 -7.15 11.14
C ALA A 40 -12.19 -8.17 10.16
N GLU A 41 -12.97 -8.76 9.27
CA GLU A 41 -12.54 -9.79 8.31
C GLU A 41 -11.77 -9.19 7.11
N HIS A 42 -11.96 -7.89 6.83
CA HIS A 42 -11.33 -7.18 5.71
C HIS A 42 -10.58 -5.92 6.14
N ALA A 43 -9.95 -5.96 7.32
CA ALA A 43 -9.24 -4.81 7.85
C ALA A 43 -8.29 -4.18 6.80
N HIS A 44 -8.61 -2.96 6.38
CA HIS A 44 -7.74 -2.18 5.50
C HIS A 44 -6.50 -1.72 6.28
N ARG A 45 -5.35 -1.76 5.63
CA ARG A 45 -4.07 -1.30 6.17
C ARG A 45 -3.46 -0.18 5.35
N ASP A 46 -4.23 0.30 4.40
CA ASP A 46 -3.91 1.38 3.48
C ASP A 46 -5.20 2.12 3.11
N ALA A 47 -5.06 3.35 2.64
CA ALA A 47 -6.17 4.21 2.27
C ALA A 47 -5.95 4.79 0.88
N ILE A 48 -7.04 5.00 0.17
CA ILE A 48 -7.07 5.74 -1.09
C ILE A 48 -7.14 7.23 -0.79
N VAL A 49 -6.38 8.01 -1.52
CA VAL A 49 -6.36 9.47 -1.41
C VAL A 49 -7.14 10.07 -2.56
N VAL A 50 -8.06 10.97 -2.22
CA VAL A 50 -8.78 11.79 -3.20
C VAL A 50 -8.44 13.26 -3.05
N ASP A 51 -8.62 14.01 -4.12
CA ASP A 51 -8.51 15.46 -4.09
C ASP A 51 -9.79 16.16 -3.63
N ASP A 52 -9.84 17.49 -3.73
CA ASP A 52 -10.96 18.30 -3.26
C ASP A 52 -12.25 18.10 -4.05
N ILE A 53 -12.16 17.60 -5.29
CA ILE A 53 -13.32 17.28 -6.13
C ILE A 53 -13.70 15.78 -6.08
N GLY A 54 -12.99 15.00 -5.27
CA GLY A 54 -13.25 13.56 -5.07
C GLY A 54 -12.56 12.65 -6.10
N GLU A 55 -11.68 13.17 -6.95
CA GLU A 55 -10.93 12.39 -7.91
C GLU A 55 -9.74 11.70 -7.25
N PHE A 56 -9.41 10.51 -7.77
CA PHE A 56 -8.28 9.72 -7.28
C PHE A 56 -6.96 10.49 -7.42
N ALA A 57 -6.21 10.57 -6.32
CA ALA A 57 -4.95 11.30 -6.26
C ALA A 57 -3.76 10.43 -5.86
N GLY A 58 -3.99 9.33 -5.14
CA GLY A 58 -2.92 8.47 -4.66
C GLY A 58 -3.39 7.45 -3.63
N LYS A 59 -2.42 6.89 -2.92
CA LYS A 59 -2.66 5.93 -1.83
C LYS A 59 -1.69 6.21 -0.67
N VAL A 60 -2.11 5.90 0.55
CA VAL A 60 -1.24 5.90 1.75
C VAL A 60 -1.20 4.49 2.30
N THR A 61 -0.02 3.92 2.40
CA THR A 61 0.21 2.57 2.89
C THR A 61 0.92 2.57 4.23
N MET A 62 1.01 1.42 4.89
CA MET A 62 1.80 1.28 6.12
C MET A 62 3.25 1.73 5.94
N ILE A 63 3.85 1.43 4.79
CA ILE A 63 5.23 1.83 4.49
C ILE A 63 5.36 3.34 4.41
N ASP A 64 4.39 4.03 3.78
CA ASP A 64 4.37 5.48 3.68
C ASP A 64 4.21 6.11 5.07
N ILE A 65 3.36 5.53 5.93
CA ILE A 65 3.22 5.96 7.32
C ILE A 65 4.56 5.83 8.07
N PHE A 66 5.24 4.67 8.00
CA PHE A 66 6.52 4.48 8.67
C PHE A 66 7.61 5.44 8.15
N ARG A 67 7.65 5.69 6.83
CA ARG A 67 8.57 6.67 6.24
C ARG A 67 8.24 8.11 6.66
N ALA A 68 6.97 8.41 6.86
CA ALA A 68 6.56 9.71 7.37
C ALA A 68 6.97 9.92 8.83
N LEU A 69 6.89 8.87 9.65
CA LEU A 69 7.30 8.91 11.06
C LEU A 69 8.83 9.04 11.20
N GLU A 70 9.59 8.35 10.34
CA GLU A 70 11.06 8.37 10.35
C GLU A 70 11.63 8.99 9.05
N PRO A 71 11.77 10.33 9.00
CA PRO A 71 12.17 11.04 7.77
C PRO A 71 13.58 10.71 7.29
N ASN A 72 14.44 10.16 8.14
CA ASN A 72 15.79 9.77 7.75
C ASN A 72 15.82 8.62 6.71
N TYR A 73 14.69 7.90 6.51
CA TYR A 73 14.58 6.94 5.41
C TYR A 73 14.80 7.56 4.03
N ARG A 74 14.55 8.86 3.83
CA ARG A 74 14.89 9.56 2.57
C ARG A 74 16.36 9.46 2.25
N LYS A 75 17.24 9.59 3.26
CA LYS A 75 18.69 9.46 3.11
C LYS A 75 19.11 8.02 2.75
N VAL A 76 18.34 7.03 3.23
CA VAL A 76 18.54 5.62 2.87
C VAL A 76 18.17 5.39 1.40
N ASP A 77 17.04 5.94 0.96
CA ASP A 77 16.57 5.78 -0.43
C ASP A 77 17.52 6.43 -1.45
N GLU A 78 18.09 7.59 -1.14
CA GLU A 78 19.11 8.24 -1.97
C GLU A 78 20.36 7.36 -2.19
N LYS A 79 20.73 6.55 -1.20
CA LYS A 79 21.88 5.62 -1.29
C LYS A 79 21.52 4.26 -1.91
N LYS A 80 20.25 3.87 -1.95
CA LYS A 80 19.80 2.61 -2.59
C LYS A 80 20.06 2.55 -4.08
N SER A 81 20.16 3.69 -4.75
CA SER A 81 20.46 3.76 -6.19
C SER A 81 21.82 3.15 -6.58
N MET A 82 22.65 2.77 -5.62
CA MET A 82 24.01 2.27 -5.83
C MET A 82 24.19 0.76 -5.64
N GLY A 83 23.15 -0.03 -5.41
CA GLY A 83 23.31 -1.48 -5.31
C GLY A 83 22.20 -2.22 -4.54
N ALA A 84 22.22 -3.54 -4.65
CA ALA A 84 21.26 -4.42 -3.97
C ALA A 84 21.30 -4.23 -2.44
N LEU A 85 20.12 -4.33 -1.80
CA LEU A 85 19.99 -4.38 -0.34
C LEU A 85 20.71 -5.62 0.19
N THR A 86 21.95 -5.47 0.64
CA THR A 86 22.68 -6.54 1.34
C THR A 86 22.29 -6.51 2.82
N GLN A 87 22.40 -7.68 3.49
CA GLN A 87 22.20 -7.77 4.94
C GLN A 87 23.03 -6.72 5.68
N LEU A 88 24.31 -6.58 5.30
CA LEU A 88 25.21 -5.62 5.90
C LEU A 88 24.74 -4.17 5.75
N PHE A 89 24.15 -3.81 4.61
CA PHE A 89 23.60 -2.48 4.39
C PHE A 89 22.38 -2.22 5.28
N VAL A 90 21.46 -3.19 5.38
CA VAL A 90 20.26 -3.09 6.22
C VAL A 90 20.65 -2.89 7.69
N ASP A 91 21.56 -3.71 8.21
CA ASP A 91 22.00 -3.65 9.60
C ASP A 91 22.75 -2.35 9.93
N LYS A 92 23.55 -1.84 8.99
CA LYS A 92 24.26 -0.57 9.15
C LYS A 92 23.36 0.64 9.05
N ALA A 93 22.34 0.60 8.20
CA ALA A 93 21.49 1.76 7.93
C ALA A 93 20.85 2.33 9.21
N VAL A 94 20.47 1.50 10.17
CA VAL A 94 19.92 1.94 11.44
C VAL A 94 20.88 2.86 12.17
N LYS A 95 22.18 2.51 12.22
CA LYS A 95 23.24 3.28 12.92
C LYS A 95 23.70 4.46 12.08
N ASP A 96 23.96 4.26 10.78
CA ASP A 96 24.51 5.28 9.89
C ASP A 96 23.54 6.46 9.67
N PHE A 97 22.23 6.20 9.76
CA PHE A 97 21.19 7.21 9.57
C PHE A 97 20.42 7.56 10.84
N ASN A 98 20.81 7.01 12.00
CA ASN A 98 20.14 7.21 13.28
C ASN A 98 18.62 6.92 13.22
N LEU A 99 18.24 5.82 12.57
CA LEU A 99 16.84 5.44 12.41
C LEU A 99 16.24 5.01 13.75
N TRP A 100 15.05 5.51 14.06
CA TRP A 100 14.28 5.15 15.26
C TRP A 100 15.01 5.38 16.59
N MET A 101 15.92 6.36 16.63
CA MET A 101 16.69 6.67 17.85
C MET A 101 15.90 7.51 18.86
N GLU A 102 14.80 8.10 18.45
CA GLU A 102 13.93 8.90 19.33
C GLU A 102 12.82 8.04 19.93
N PRO A 103 12.27 8.44 21.11
CA PRO A 103 11.10 7.78 21.68
C PRO A 103 9.92 7.78 20.69
N MET A 104 9.22 6.65 20.58
CA MET A 104 8.10 6.49 19.65
C MET A 104 7.03 7.56 19.83
N GLN A 105 6.79 8.02 21.07
CA GLN A 105 5.82 9.05 21.38
C GLN A 105 6.14 10.39 20.70
N ASP A 106 7.42 10.79 20.67
CA ASP A 106 7.87 12.03 20.04
C ASP A 106 7.79 11.93 18.52
N VAL A 107 8.19 10.77 17.97
CA VAL A 107 8.08 10.45 16.54
C VAL A 107 6.60 10.51 16.09
N CYS A 108 5.70 9.89 16.84
CA CYS A 108 4.27 9.88 16.55
C CYS A 108 3.67 11.30 16.63
N SER A 109 4.02 12.07 17.66
CA SER A 109 3.51 13.43 17.83
C SER A 109 3.87 14.34 16.65
N ARG A 110 5.11 14.25 16.15
CA ARG A 110 5.54 15.02 14.97
C ARG A 110 4.92 14.52 13.69
N GLY A 111 4.80 13.19 13.54
CA GLY A 111 4.26 12.57 12.33
C GLY A 111 2.77 12.79 12.16
N ALA A 112 2.02 12.81 13.27
CA ALA A 112 0.56 12.88 13.29
C ALA A 112 -0.02 14.08 12.49
N HIS A 113 0.69 15.21 12.50
CA HIS A 113 0.25 16.46 11.87
C HIS A 113 0.72 16.66 10.42
N LYS A 114 1.46 15.69 9.84
CA LYS A 114 1.84 15.77 8.43
C LYS A 114 0.61 15.61 7.55
N TYR A 115 0.54 16.37 6.48
CA TYR A 115 -0.53 16.25 5.51
C TYR A 115 -0.39 14.99 4.67
N VAL A 116 -1.50 14.38 4.30
CA VAL A 116 -1.56 13.22 3.42
C VAL A 116 -0.84 13.49 2.10
N SER A 117 -0.98 14.70 1.54
CA SER A 117 -0.30 15.12 0.31
C SER A 117 1.24 15.06 0.37
N GLU A 118 1.81 15.13 1.58
CA GLU A 118 3.28 15.07 1.77
C GLU A 118 3.81 13.65 1.88
N VAL A 119 2.93 12.68 2.18
CA VAL A 119 3.31 11.30 2.51
C VAL A 119 2.76 10.27 1.55
N MET A 120 1.70 10.60 0.80
CA MET A 120 1.05 9.68 -0.12
C MET A 120 1.99 9.22 -1.24
N HIS A 121 1.82 7.99 -1.67
CA HIS A 121 2.37 7.47 -2.91
C HIS A 121 1.46 7.81 -4.08
N VAL A 122 2.01 8.45 -5.10
CA VAL A 122 1.32 8.69 -6.38
C VAL A 122 1.64 7.51 -7.29
N PRO A 123 0.64 6.68 -7.66
CA PRO A 123 0.86 5.50 -8.47
C PRO A 123 1.39 5.82 -9.87
N ASP A 124 2.33 5.01 -10.32
CA ASP A 124 2.77 4.97 -11.71
C ASP A 124 2.10 3.83 -12.50
N ALA A 125 2.51 3.64 -13.75
CA ALA A 125 1.95 2.58 -14.61
C ALA A 125 2.17 1.16 -14.05
N ALA A 126 3.21 0.93 -13.24
CA ALA A 126 3.46 -0.36 -12.63
C ALA A 126 2.43 -0.70 -11.54
N ASP A 127 1.94 0.31 -10.83
CA ASP A 127 0.94 0.16 -9.76
C ASP A 127 -0.48 -0.11 -10.27
N LEU A 128 -0.72 0.00 -11.59
CA LEU A 128 -2.05 -0.08 -12.19
C LEU A 128 -2.31 -1.45 -12.81
N VAL A 129 -3.55 -1.92 -12.70
CA VAL A 129 -4.11 -3.07 -13.41
C VAL A 129 -5.51 -2.71 -13.90
N LYS A 130 -6.02 -3.47 -14.89
CA LYS A 130 -7.40 -3.33 -15.37
C LYS A 130 -8.29 -4.38 -14.73
N SER A 131 -9.57 -4.11 -14.62
CA SER A 131 -10.55 -5.06 -14.09
C SER A 131 -10.61 -6.36 -14.88
N GLY A 132 -10.37 -6.29 -16.19
CA GLY A 132 -10.33 -7.44 -17.10
C GLY A 132 -8.97 -8.16 -17.20
N ASP A 133 -7.94 -7.71 -16.51
CA ASP A 133 -6.65 -8.41 -16.46
C ASP A 133 -6.77 -9.73 -15.67
N SER A 134 -5.90 -10.69 -15.98
CA SER A 134 -5.84 -11.95 -15.23
C SER A 134 -5.21 -11.74 -13.86
N ILE A 135 -5.58 -12.60 -12.91
CA ILE A 135 -4.99 -12.55 -11.57
C ILE A 135 -3.50 -12.90 -11.57
N GLU A 136 -3.05 -13.69 -12.55
CA GLU A 136 -1.64 -14.04 -12.73
C GLU A 136 -0.78 -12.81 -13.06
N LEU A 137 -1.33 -11.85 -13.84
CA LEU A 137 -0.62 -10.58 -14.10
C LEU A 137 -0.43 -9.78 -12.82
N ALA A 138 -1.45 -9.71 -11.97
CA ALA A 138 -1.34 -9.05 -10.67
C ALA A 138 -0.35 -9.76 -9.74
N LEU A 139 -0.38 -11.11 -9.72
CA LEU A 139 0.57 -11.91 -8.98
C LEU A 139 2.01 -11.64 -9.43
N HIS A 140 2.24 -11.60 -10.76
CA HIS A 140 3.54 -11.26 -11.33
C HIS A 140 4.03 -9.89 -10.85
N LYS A 141 3.18 -8.86 -10.92
CA LYS A 141 3.52 -7.51 -10.44
C LYS A 141 3.93 -7.52 -8.96
N TYR A 142 3.21 -8.24 -8.11
CA TYR A 142 3.55 -8.36 -6.69
C TYR A 142 4.87 -9.07 -6.45
N VAL A 143 5.14 -10.17 -7.17
CA VAL A 143 6.41 -10.90 -7.08
C VAL A 143 7.58 -10.03 -7.53
N MET A 144 7.37 -9.14 -8.52
CA MET A 144 8.36 -8.16 -8.97
C MET A 144 8.54 -6.97 -8.03
N GLY A 145 7.80 -6.90 -6.92
CA GLY A 145 7.98 -5.89 -5.89
C GLY A 145 7.29 -4.56 -6.16
N VAL A 146 6.24 -4.56 -6.97
CA VAL A 146 5.41 -3.37 -7.20
C VAL A 146 4.78 -2.89 -5.89
N HIS A 147 4.67 -1.58 -5.73
CA HIS A 147 4.15 -0.95 -4.51
C HIS A 147 2.68 -1.33 -4.26
N GLN A 148 2.41 -1.97 -3.12
CA GLN A 148 1.08 -2.45 -2.72
C GLN A 148 0.21 -1.30 -2.19
N PRO A 149 -1.14 -1.42 -2.31
CA PRO A 149 -1.90 -2.32 -3.16
C PRO A 149 -1.90 -1.90 -4.64
N LEU A 150 -2.27 -2.78 -5.57
CA LEU A 150 -2.50 -2.39 -6.96
C LEU A 150 -3.83 -1.62 -7.08
N ILE A 151 -3.82 -0.59 -7.92
CA ILE A 151 -5.00 0.21 -8.24
C ILE A 151 -5.65 -0.33 -9.49
N VAL A 152 -6.94 -0.62 -9.42
CA VAL A 152 -7.71 -1.09 -10.58
C VAL A 152 -8.30 0.11 -11.30
N ARG A 153 -7.89 0.29 -12.57
CA ARG A 153 -8.27 1.45 -13.38
C ARG A 153 -8.76 1.01 -14.75
N ASP A 154 -9.97 1.41 -15.09
CA ASP A 154 -10.56 1.17 -16.39
C ASP A 154 -10.82 2.52 -17.10
N GLY A 155 -10.08 2.77 -18.18
CA GLY A 155 -10.04 4.10 -18.80
C GLY A 155 -9.46 5.13 -17.82
N ASP A 156 -10.23 6.19 -17.55
CA ASP A 156 -9.85 7.24 -16.62
C ASP A 156 -10.37 7.02 -15.18
N ALA A 157 -11.25 6.04 -14.99
CA ALA A 157 -11.87 5.78 -13.70
C ALA A 157 -11.11 4.74 -12.87
N VAL A 158 -10.87 5.04 -11.60
CA VAL A 158 -10.44 4.05 -10.61
C VAL A 158 -11.67 3.31 -10.11
N THR A 159 -11.71 2.00 -10.38
CA THR A 159 -12.88 1.15 -10.10
C THR A 159 -12.72 0.31 -8.84
N GLY A 160 -11.48 0.07 -8.40
CA GLY A 160 -11.23 -0.73 -7.22
C GLY A 160 -9.77 -0.79 -6.81
N VAL A 161 -9.53 -1.60 -5.81
CA VAL A 161 -8.21 -1.86 -5.23
C VAL A 161 -8.01 -3.37 -5.14
N LEU A 162 -6.89 -3.86 -5.59
CA LEU A 162 -6.51 -5.26 -5.47
C LEU A 162 -5.39 -5.38 -4.44
N ARG A 163 -5.63 -6.06 -3.34
CA ARG A 163 -4.64 -6.26 -2.27
C ARG A 163 -3.85 -7.55 -2.50
N PHE A 164 -2.60 -7.54 -2.08
CA PHE A 164 -1.75 -8.74 -2.14
C PHE A 164 -2.34 -9.93 -1.37
N GLY A 165 -2.93 -9.67 -0.20
CA GLY A 165 -3.58 -10.71 0.60
C GLY A 165 -4.75 -11.39 -0.12
N ASP A 166 -5.55 -10.64 -0.90
CA ASP A 166 -6.68 -11.19 -1.64
C ASP A 166 -6.20 -12.07 -2.81
N VAL A 167 -5.13 -11.65 -3.49
CA VAL A 167 -4.47 -12.47 -4.54
C VAL A 167 -3.88 -13.75 -3.94
N PHE A 168 -3.24 -13.65 -2.76
CA PHE A 168 -2.74 -14.82 -2.04
C PHE A 168 -3.86 -15.80 -1.68
N GLU A 169 -5.02 -15.31 -1.24
CA GLU A 169 -6.15 -16.16 -0.88
C GLU A 169 -6.68 -16.96 -2.08
N VAL A 170 -6.72 -16.37 -3.26
CA VAL A 170 -7.03 -17.07 -4.52
C VAL A 170 -6.02 -18.21 -4.78
N THR A 171 -4.74 -17.89 -4.67
CA THR A 171 -3.65 -18.85 -4.88
C THR A 171 -3.73 -20.01 -3.85
N ARG A 172 -3.98 -19.67 -2.58
CA ARG A 172 -4.13 -20.65 -1.50
C ARG A 172 -5.26 -21.64 -1.79
N ARG A 173 -6.43 -21.15 -2.22
CA ARG A 173 -7.58 -22.00 -2.58
C ARG A 173 -7.25 -22.92 -3.75
N ALA A 174 -6.59 -22.38 -4.78
CA ALA A 174 -6.16 -23.17 -5.93
C ALA A 174 -5.20 -24.28 -5.51
N MET A 175 -4.20 -23.99 -4.68
CA MET A 175 -3.24 -24.99 -4.19
C MET A 175 -3.91 -26.10 -3.37
N LEU A 176 -4.88 -25.76 -2.51
CA LEU A 176 -5.60 -26.75 -1.68
C LEU A 176 -6.52 -27.64 -2.51
N SER A 177 -6.93 -27.21 -3.70
CA SER A 177 -7.78 -27.99 -4.61
C SER A 177 -6.97 -28.82 -5.64
N CYS A 178 -5.65 -28.59 -5.74
CA CYS A 178 -4.81 -29.38 -6.64
C CYS A 178 -4.67 -30.84 -6.13
N PRO A 179 -4.91 -31.84 -7.00
CA PRO A 179 -4.58 -33.22 -6.65
C PRO A 179 -3.05 -33.33 -6.50
N ILE A 180 -2.61 -33.68 -5.31
CA ILE A 180 -1.19 -33.99 -5.04
C ILE A 180 -1.02 -35.49 -5.39
N ASN A 181 -0.40 -35.77 -6.56
CA ASN A 181 -0.01 -37.12 -6.96
C ASN A 181 1.29 -37.51 -6.28
#